data_97b216684c9f09f3fc6932267c44839f
#
_entry.id   97b216684c9f09f3fc6932267c44839f
#
_cell.length_a   1.000
_cell.length_b   1.000
_cell.length_c   1.000
_cell.angle_alpha   90.00
_cell.angle_beta   90.00
_cell.angle_gamma   90.00
#
_symmetry.space_group_name_H-M   'P 1'
#
loop_
_entity.id
_entity.type
_entity.pdbx_description
1 polymer ?
#
loop_
_entity_poly.entity_id
_entity_poly.type
_entity_poly.pdbx_seq_one_letter_code
_entity_poly.pdbx_strand_id
1 'polypeptide(L)'
;MIENKGFLNIMDSSVWGGMEQYVYDMSEELQRQGIVPFVLTDMRNTEFIERYDEVATVIPIKLSKNSRYLYANTVAKFMCKHNIDTILCHTGKFILFALLLKKLTGAKILFFKHNVLPAKTDIYHRWIQDQVDGFICVSKCVYDAQVVQDKQNKYHLVYNGINTHRFPKIEVKQSHDGNFIVGYAGRVSIDKGIMELLGAIKILHEQGKKVELRICGGVSEDTLNQINEYIQFNHMEMYVKNLGFKKDVNQFYRSIDCLVVPSKIQEAFGLVICESMYCNTPVITSKSGAQEEIITNGEDGLLLDTVADMTIADAIAYLMDNPAEYKKIREKGYHRVESTFTIENMVASIKSL
;
A
#
# COMPACT_ATOMS: atom_id res chain seq x y z
N MET A 1 26.74 -22.83 -3.48
CA MET A 1 26.91 -21.41 -3.84
C MET A 1 25.50 -20.90 -4.09
N ILE A 2 25.01 -19.99 -3.26
CA ILE A 2 23.73 -19.31 -3.51
C ILE A 2 24.01 -18.42 -4.72
N GLU A 3 23.43 -18.74 -5.89
CA GLU A 3 23.46 -17.85 -7.05
C GLU A 3 22.83 -16.53 -6.58
N ASN A 4 23.66 -15.48 -6.51
CA ASN A 4 23.19 -14.13 -6.20
C ASN A 4 22.36 -13.63 -7.39
N LYS A 5 21.08 -13.98 -7.40
CA LYS A 5 20.10 -13.46 -8.37
C LYS A 5 19.92 -11.97 -8.10
N GLY A 6 20.19 -11.15 -9.11
CA GLY A 6 19.97 -9.71 -9.04
C GLY A 6 18.56 -9.35 -9.50
N PHE A 7 17.88 -8.43 -8.80
CA PHE A 7 16.55 -7.92 -9.14
C PHE A 7 16.63 -6.48 -9.64
N LEU A 8 16.07 -6.22 -10.83
CA LEU A 8 15.92 -4.89 -11.39
C LEU A 8 14.46 -4.44 -11.30
N ASN A 9 14.16 -3.51 -10.40
CA ASN A 9 12.86 -2.83 -10.37
C ASN A 9 12.81 -1.74 -11.45
N ILE A 10 11.80 -1.77 -12.32
CA ILE A 10 11.53 -0.71 -13.29
C ILE A 10 10.32 0.07 -12.85
N MET A 11 10.55 1.32 -12.44
CA MET A 11 9.53 2.16 -11.87
C MET A 11 9.79 3.64 -12.19
N ASP A 12 8.71 4.38 -12.43
CA ASP A 12 8.72 5.84 -12.54
C ASP A 12 7.29 6.36 -12.39
N SER A 13 7.11 7.29 -11.48
CA SER A 13 5.88 8.03 -11.29
C SER A 13 6.19 9.51 -11.01
N SER A 14 5.17 10.34 -10.93
CA SER A 14 5.32 11.78 -10.66
C SER A 14 5.23 12.14 -9.17
N VAL A 15 4.76 11.22 -8.34
CA VAL A 15 4.52 11.46 -6.91
C VAL A 15 4.87 10.19 -6.12
N TRP A 16 5.49 10.36 -4.97
CA TRP A 16 5.74 9.25 -4.05
C TRP A 16 4.43 8.76 -3.44
N GLY A 17 4.13 7.49 -3.61
CA GLY A 17 2.91 6.84 -3.13
C GLY A 17 3.16 5.42 -2.64
N GLY A 18 2.10 4.63 -2.54
CA GLY A 18 2.17 3.26 -2.02
C GLY A 18 3.03 2.31 -2.87
N MET A 19 3.05 2.49 -4.20
CA MET A 19 3.85 1.66 -5.09
C MET A 19 5.35 1.99 -4.97
N GLU A 20 5.71 3.25 -4.83
CA GLU A 20 7.08 3.70 -4.60
C GLU A 20 7.59 3.22 -3.26
N GLN A 21 6.77 3.34 -2.23
CA GLN A 21 7.08 2.82 -0.90
C GLN A 21 7.23 1.29 -0.91
N TYR A 22 6.39 0.59 -1.67
CA TYR A 22 6.50 -0.86 -1.89
C TYR A 22 7.87 -1.25 -2.45
N VAL A 23 8.34 -0.57 -3.50
CA VAL A 23 9.66 -0.83 -4.12
C VAL A 23 10.79 -0.49 -3.15
N TYR A 24 10.65 0.58 -2.39
CA TYR A 24 11.62 0.98 -1.36
C TYR A 24 11.73 -0.10 -0.28
N ASP A 25 10.60 -0.48 0.33
CA ASP A 25 10.57 -1.46 1.42
C ASP A 25 11.07 -2.84 0.95
N MET A 26 10.68 -3.26 -0.27
CA MET A 26 11.19 -4.50 -0.87
C MET A 26 12.71 -4.44 -1.11
N SER A 27 13.22 -3.31 -1.58
CA SER A 27 14.66 -3.12 -1.81
C SER A 27 15.44 -3.17 -0.50
N GLU A 28 14.93 -2.52 0.55
CA GLU A 28 15.54 -2.57 1.87
C GLU A 28 15.59 -4.00 2.43
N GLU A 29 14.52 -4.77 2.26
CA GLU A 29 14.48 -6.16 2.72
C GLU A 29 15.42 -7.07 1.90
N LEU A 30 15.48 -6.91 0.58
CA LEU A 30 16.45 -7.62 -0.25
C LEU A 30 17.90 -7.34 0.21
N GLN A 31 18.21 -6.08 0.51
CA GLN A 31 19.53 -5.67 1.00
C GLN A 31 19.85 -6.34 2.36
N ARG A 32 18.89 -6.41 3.29
CA ARG A 32 19.04 -7.14 4.56
C ARG A 32 19.33 -8.62 4.36
N GLN A 33 18.78 -9.20 3.31
CA GLN A 33 19.03 -10.60 2.94
C GLN A 33 20.36 -10.80 2.15
N GLY A 34 21.17 -9.75 2.00
CA GLY A 34 22.45 -9.79 1.28
C GLY A 34 22.32 -9.81 -0.25
N ILE A 35 21.14 -9.47 -0.78
CA ILE A 35 20.88 -9.36 -2.21
C ILE A 35 20.94 -7.89 -2.60
N VAL A 36 21.71 -7.53 -3.61
CA VAL A 36 21.79 -6.14 -4.08
C VAL A 36 20.58 -5.83 -4.97
N PRO A 37 19.66 -4.97 -4.53
CA PRO A 37 18.55 -4.55 -5.37
C PRO A 37 18.98 -3.42 -6.31
N PHE A 38 18.38 -3.38 -7.50
CA PHE A 38 18.58 -2.33 -8.49
C PHE A 38 17.25 -1.66 -8.80
N VAL A 39 17.26 -0.32 -8.91
CA VAL A 39 16.08 0.46 -9.27
C VAL A 39 16.40 1.33 -10.48
N LEU A 40 15.63 1.14 -11.55
CA LEU A 40 15.71 1.95 -12.74
C LEU A 40 14.58 2.98 -12.73
N THR A 41 14.94 4.26 -12.68
CA THR A 41 14.02 5.39 -12.56
C THR A 41 14.40 6.56 -13.48
N ASP A 42 13.50 7.55 -13.62
CA ASP A 42 13.80 8.70 -14.49
C ASP A 42 14.86 9.62 -13.87
N MET A 43 15.90 9.92 -14.65
CA MET A 43 17.01 10.77 -14.24
C MET A 43 16.62 12.20 -13.82
N ARG A 44 15.39 12.63 -14.17
CA ARG A 44 14.88 13.97 -13.81
C ARG A 44 14.21 13.99 -12.44
N ASN A 45 13.92 12.83 -11.87
CA ASN A 45 13.29 12.70 -10.57
C ASN A 45 14.36 12.54 -9.47
N THR A 46 15.02 13.64 -9.14
CA THR A 46 16.13 13.65 -8.16
C THR A 46 15.70 13.20 -6.78
N GLU A 47 14.50 13.56 -6.34
CA GLU A 47 13.95 13.12 -5.04
C GLU A 47 13.84 11.60 -4.95
N PHE A 48 13.40 10.93 -6.03
CA PHE A 48 13.28 9.46 -6.03
C PHE A 48 14.65 8.80 -6.09
N ILE A 49 15.58 9.39 -6.86
CA ILE A 49 16.97 8.89 -6.93
C ILE A 49 17.59 8.92 -5.53
N GLU A 50 17.53 10.06 -4.83
CA GLU A 50 18.08 10.21 -3.48
C GLU A 50 17.47 9.20 -2.50
N ARG A 51 16.14 9.02 -2.52
CA ARG A 51 15.48 8.06 -1.65
C ARG A 51 15.84 6.60 -1.95
N TYR A 52 15.85 6.20 -3.24
CA TYR A 52 16.18 4.82 -3.58
C TYR A 52 17.68 4.51 -3.40
N ASP A 53 18.56 5.50 -3.49
CA ASP A 53 20.01 5.31 -3.28
C ASP A 53 20.35 4.90 -1.83
N GLU A 54 19.42 5.16 -0.88
CA GLU A 54 19.54 4.67 0.51
C GLU A 54 19.46 3.13 0.59
N VAL A 55 18.70 2.47 -0.31
CA VAL A 55 18.32 1.05 -0.18
C VAL A 55 18.60 0.22 -1.44
N ALA A 56 19.06 0.81 -2.52
CA ALA A 56 19.29 0.14 -3.79
C ALA A 56 20.39 0.82 -4.62
N THR A 57 20.94 0.12 -5.60
CA THR A 57 21.76 0.76 -6.64
C THR A 57 20.84 1.36 -7.69
N VAL A 58 20.82 2.69 -7.79
CA VAL A 58 19.93 3.40 -8.73
C VAL A 58 20.57 3.48 -10.13
N ILE A 59 19.77 3.21 -11.14
CA ILE A 59 20.12 3.35 -12.56
C ILE A 59 19.29 4.50 -13.15
N PRO A 60 19.77 5.75 -13.12
CA PRO A 60 19.02 6.88 -13.64
C PRO A 60 19.17 6.96 -15.16
N ILE A 61 18.04 6.85 -15.88
CA ILE A 61 18.00 7.06 -17.34
C ILE A 61 16.84 7.97 -17.71
N LYS A 62 16.85 8.52 -18.92
CA LYS A 62 15.70 9.28 -19.42
C LYS A 62 14.58 8.32 -19.83
N LEU A 63 13.57 8.15 -18.95
CA LEU A 63 12.46 7.21 -19.13
C LEU A 63 11.30 7.72 -20.01
N SER A 64 11.47 8.84 -20.71
CA SER A 64 10.46 9.32 -21.65
C SER A 64 10.15 8.29 -22.75
N LYS A 65 8.94 8.38 -23.34
CA LYS A 65 8.36 7.35 -24.22
C LYS A 65 9.31 6.78 -25.29
N ASN A 66 10.15 7.62 -25.90
CA ASN A 66 11.07 7.19 -26.96
C ASN A 66 12.53 7.10 -26.49
N SER A 67 12.96 7.97 -25.57
CA SER A 67 14.36 8.08 -25.14
C SER A 67 14.86 6.85 -24.41
N ARG A 68 14.00 6.15 -23.64
CA ARG A 68 14.39 4.95 -22.87
C ARG A 68 15.02 3.86 -23.73
N TYR A 69 14.58 3.71 -24.99
CA TYR A 69 15.12 2.67 -25.89
C TYR A 69 16.56 2.94 -26.32
N LEU A 70 17.02 4.20 -26.28
CA LEU A 70 18.42 4.55 -26.54
C LEU A 70 19.36 4.00 -25.46
N TYR A 71 18.86 3.78 -24.25
CA TYR A 71 19.62 3.24 -23.12
C TYR A 71 19.59 1.71 -23.02
N ALA A 72 18.79 1.02 -23.86
CA ALA A 72 18.58 -0.42 -23.72
C ALA A 72 19.88 -1.23 -23.69
N ASN A 73 20.82 -0.96 -24.61
CA ASN A 73 22.11 -1.66 -24.64
C ASN A 73 23.00 -1.34 -23.42
N THR A 74 22.96 -0.11 -22.93
CA THR A 74 23.70 0.29 -21.72
C THR A 74 23.17 -0.41 -20.49
N VAL A 75 21.83 -0.43 -20.32
CA VAL A 75 21.16 -1.12 -19.21
C VAL A 75 21.41 -2.63 -19.32
N ALA A 76 21.29 -3.22 -20.51
CA ALA A 76 21.54 -4.64 -20.70
C ALA A 76 22.98 -5.04 -20.34
N LYS A 77 23.99 -4.26 -20.76
CA LYS A 77 25.39 -4.49 -20.36
C LYS A 77 25.56 -4.37 -18.83
N PHE A 78 24.91 -3.40 -18.21
CA PHE A 78 24.93 -3.25 -16.77
C PHE A 78 24.30 -4.48 -16.08
N MET A 79 23.14 -4.95 -16.55
CA MET A 79 22.48 -6.15 -16.03
C MET A 79 23.39 -7.38 -16.11
N CYS A 80 24.04 -7.62 -17.27
CA CYS A 80 24.97 -8.73 -17.43
C CYS A 80 26.16 -8.62 -16.47
N LYS A 81 26.75 -7.41 -16.33
CA LYS A 81 27.88 -7.17 -15.44
C LYS A 81 27.56 -7.47 -13.96
N HIS A 82 26.33 -7.21 -13.55
CA HIS A 82 25.87 -7.34 -12.16
C HIS A 82 25.03 -8.60 -11.89
N ASN A 83 25.00 -9.55 -12.84
CA ASN A 83 24.22 -10.79 -12.75
C ASN A 83 22.73 -10.56 -12.42
N ILE A 84 22.14 -9.54 -13.04
CA ILE A 84 20.71 -9.25 -12.89
C ILE A 84 19.95 -10.16 -13.84
N ASP A 85 19.23 -11.12 -13.30
CA ASP A 85 18.51 -12.15 -14.04
C ASP A 85 16.98 -12.00 -14.02
N THR A 86 16.47 -11.09 -13.18
CA THR A 86 15.03 -10.88 -12.99
C THR A 86 14.66 -9.40 -13.03
N ILE A 87 13.71 -9.07 -13.90
CA ILE A 87 13.14 -7.73 -14.06
C ILE A 87 11.78 -7.71 -13.36
N LEU A 88 11.63 -6.82 -12.39
CA LEU A 88 10.38 -6.54 -11.68
C LEU A 88 9.74 -5.30 -12.32
N CYS A 89 8.69 -5.50 -13.13
CA CYS A 89 8.02 -4.43 -13.86
C CYS A 89 6.74 -4.02 -13.12
N HIS A 90 6.71 -2.80 -12.58
CA HIS A 90 5.58 -2.34 -11.74
C HIS A 90 4.50 -1.60 -12.50
N THR A 91 4.75 -1.20 -13.76
CA THR A 91 3.75 -0.48 -14.57
C THR A 91 3.75 -0.94 -16.02
N GLY A 92 2.57 -0.99 -16.66
CA GLY A 92 2.44 -1.32 -18.08
C GLY A 92 3.14 -0.34 -19.03
N LYS A 93 3.42 0.87 -18.56
CA LYS A 93 4.17 1.91 -19.29
C LYS A 93 5.56 1.45 -19.74
N PHE A 94 6.18 0.54 -18.99
CA PHE A 94 7.55 0.07 -19.24
C PHE A 94 7.65 -1.35 -19.78
N ILE A 95 6.53 -2.05 -19.97
CA ILE A 95 6.55 -3.46 -20.34
C ILE A 95 7.30 -3.74 -21.65
N LEU A 96 7.13 -2.91 -22.68
CA LEU A 96 7.86 -3.08 -23.95
C LEU A 96 9.37 -2.86 -23.79
N PHE A 97 9.77 -1.95 -22.89
CA PHE A 97 11.18 -1.74 -22.59
C PHE A 97 11.75 -2.93 -21.80
N ALA A 98 11.02 -3.46 -20.84
CA ALA A 98 11.38 -4.67 -20.12
C ALA A 98 11.53 -5.88 -21.06
N LEU A 99 10.61 -6.05 -22.03
CA LEU A 99 10.73 -7.09 -23.05
C LEU A 99 11.95 -6.94 -23.95
N LEU A 100 12.35 -5.70 -24.28
CA LEU A 100 13.61 -5.45 -25.00
C LEU A 100 14.81 -5.85 -24.15
N LEU A 101 14.84 -5.49 -22.87
CA LEU A 101 15.91 -5.91 -21.96
C LEU A 101 15.96 -7.44 -21.82
N LYS A 102 14.81 -8.10 -21.66
CA LYS A 102 14.72 -9.57 -21.66
C LYS A 102 15.35 -10.17 -22.92
N LYS A 103 15.03 -9.62 -24.09
CA LYS A 103 15.61 -10.10 -25.37
C LYS A 103 17.14 -9.93 -25.42
N LEU A 104 17.69 -8.90 -24.79
CA LEU A 104 19.12 -8.61 -24.79
C LEU A 104 19.91 -9.39 -23.74
N THR A 105 19.27 -9.78 -22.61
CA THR A 105 19.96 -10.36 -21.45
C THR A 105 19.55 -11.77 -21.12
N GLY A 106 18.37 -12.23 -21.57
CA GLY A 106 17.76 -13.48 -21.14
C GLY A 106 17.06 -13.42 -19.79
N ALA A 107 16.99 -12.23 -19.14
CA ALA A 107 16.37 -12.06 -17.83
C ALA A 107 14.89 -12.39 -17.84
N LYS A 108 14.36 -12.94 -16.73
CA LYS A 108 12.92 -13.15 -16.51
C LYS A 108 12.21 -11.82 -16.28
N ILE A 109 10.93 -11.74 -16.64
CA ILE A 109 10.07 -10.60 -16.32
C ILE A 109 8.95 -11.08 -15.40
N LEU A 110 8.86 -10.49 -14.21
CA LEU A 110 7.69 -10.56 -13.33
C LEU A 110 6.95 -9.21 -13.38
N PHE A 111 5.70 -9.26 -13.83
CA PHE A 111 4.90 -8.05 -14.02
C PHE A 111 3.87 -7.89 -12.90
N PHE A 112 3.98 -6.83 -12.12
CA PHE A 112 3.13 -6.56 -10.97
C PHE A 112 1.78 -5.97 -11.35
N LYS A 113 0.75 -6.43 -10.70
CA LYS A 113 -0.62 -5.93 -10.76
C LYS A 113 -0.98 -5.29 -9.42
N HIS A 114 -0.84 -3.97 -9.36
CA HIS A 114 -1.07 -3.16 -8.16
C HIS A 114 -2.48 -2.56 -8.07
N ASN A 115 -3.34 -2.80 -9.05
CA ASN A 115 -4.68 -2.22 -9.08
C ASN A 115 -5.73 -3.29 -9.41
N VAL A 116 -6.92 -3.14 -8.85
CA VAL A 116 -8.08 -3.97 -9.18
C VAL A 116 -8.64 -3.49 -10.51
N LEU A 117 -8.12 -4.02 -11.59
CA LEU A 117 -8.55 -3.73 -12.95
C LEU A 117 -8.85 -5.04 -13.67
N PRO A 118 -9.91 -5.10 -14.51
CA PRO A 118 -10.19 -6.29 -15.29
C PRO A 118 -9.06 -6.58 -16.29
N ALA A 119 -8.83 -7.85 -16.55
CA ALA A 119 -7.85 -8.27 -17.54
C ALA A 119 -8.23 -7.75 -18.93
N LYS A 120 -7.24 -7.19 -19.63
CA LYS A 120 -7.39 -6.78 -21.02
C LYS A 120 -7.16 -7.98 -21.94
N THR A 121 -8.10 -8.23 -22.86
CA THR A 121 -8.13 -9.44 -23.70
C THR A 121 -7.89 -9.15 -25.18
N ASP A 122 -7.50 -7.94 -25.57
CA ASP A 122 -7.13 -7.60 -26.93
C ASP A 122 -5.82 -8.28 -27.38
N ILE A 123 -5.55 -8.28 -28.68
CA ILE A 123 -4.40 -8.97 -29.30
C ILE A 123 -3.07 -8.50 -28.69
N TYR A 124 -2.92 -7.20 -28.42
CA TYR A 124 -1.69 -6.66 -27.86
C TYR A 124 -1.44 -7.17 -26.43
N HIS A 125 -2.46 -7.16 -25.57
CA HIS A 125 -2.31 -7.63 -24.21
C HIS A 125 -2.15 -9.14 -24.10
N ARG A 126 -2.79 -9.92 -25.00
CA ARG A 126 -2.51 -11.37 -25.10
C ARG A 126 -1.08 -11.64 -25.50
N TRP A 127 -0.56 -10.92 -26.49
CA TRP A 127 0.85 -11.04 -26.88
C TRP A 127 1.79 -10.71 -25.71
N ILE A 128 1.51 -9.65 -24.93
CA ILE A 128 2.27 -9.34 -23.70
C ILE A 128 2.22 -10.51 -22.70
N GLN A 129 1.04 -11.11 -22.49
CA GLN A 129 0.89 -12.27 -21.60
C GLN A 129 1.77 -13.45 -22.02
N ASP A 130 1.90 -13.68 -23.31
CA ASP A 130 2.77 -14.75 -23.83
C ASP A 130 4.26 -14.48 -23.57
N GLN A 131 4.68 -13.22 -23.65
CA GLN A 131 6.10 -12.81 -23.52
C GLN A 131 6.60 -12.70 -22.07
N VAL A 132 5.73 -12.39 -21.13
CA VAL A 132 6.05 -12.22 -19.71
C VAL A 132 6.16 -13.59 -19.03
N ASP A 133 7.11 -13.75 -18.11
CA ASP A 133 7.33 -15.03 -17.43
C ASP A 133 6.36 -15.26 -16.27
N GLY A 134 5.96 -14.19 -15.57
CA GLY A 134 4.97 -14.26 -14.50
C GLY A 134 4.28 -12.94 -14.23
N PHE A 135 3.07 -13.01 -13.67
CA PHE A 135 2.30 -11.88 -13.18
C PHE A 135 2.15 -12.01 -11.67
N ILE A 136 2.49 -10.97 -10.93
CA ILE A 136 2.32 -10.93 -9.49
C ILE A 136 1.09 -10.10 -9.18
N CYS A 137 0.07 -10.72 -8.60
CA CYS A 137 -1.14 -10.09 -8.10
C CYS A 137 -1.00 -9.86 -6.60
N VAL A 138 -1.11 -8.61 -6.16
CA VAL A 138 -0.82 -8.20 -4.78
C VAL A 138 -1.90 -8.58 -3.77
N SER A 139 -3.02 -9.12 -4.23
CA SER A 139 -4.12 -9.65 -3.44
C SER A 139 -4.95 -10.64 -4.25
N LYS A 140 -5.80 -11.41 -3.58
CA LYS A 140 -6.75 -12.30 -4.24
C LYS A 140 -7.76 -11.52 -5.08
N CYS A 141 -8.23 -10.37 -4.60
CA CYS A 141 -9.11 -9.48 -5.34
C CYS A 141 -8.49 -9.04 -6.68
N VAL A 142 -7.20 -8.68 -6.69
CA VAL A 142 -6.46 -8.37 -7.92
C VAL A 142 -6.28 -9.62 -8.78
N TYR A 143 -5.94 -10.75 -8.17
CA TYR A 143 -5.78 -12.03 -8.86
C TYR A 143 -7.08 -12.41 -9.59
N ASP A 144 -8.21 -12.43 -8.89
CA ASP A 144 -9.51 -12.80 -9.47
C ASP A 144 -9.94 -11.85 -10.60
N ALA A 145 -9.60 -10.55 -10.50
CA ALA A 145 -9.87 -9.58 -11.56
C ALA A 145 -8.99 -9.78 -12.81
N GLN A 146 -7.79 -10.34 -12.65
CA GLN A 146 -6.82 -10.52 -13.74
C GLN A 146 -6.90 -11.92 -14.39
N VAL A 147 -7.24 -12.95 -13.62
CA VAL A 147 -7.25 -14.35 -14.09
C VAL A 147 -8.58 -14.68 -14.77
N VAL A 148 -8.74 -14.24 -16.01
CA VAL A 148 -9.90 -14.64 -16.84
C VAL A 148 -9.62 -15.97 -17.57
N GLN A 149 -8.39 -16.22 -17.99
CA GLN A 149 -7.93 -17.46 -18.61
C GLN A 149 -6.41 -17.62 -18.42
N ASP A 150 -5.98 -18.16 -17.29
CA ASP A 150 -4.57 -18.51 -17.08
C ASP A 150 -4.28 -19.94 -17.56
N LYS A 151 -4.10 -20.11 -18.87
CA LYS A 151 -3.75 -21.41 -19.47
C LYS A 151 -2.31 -21.85 -19.19
N GLN A 152 -1.46 -20.95 -18.68
CA GLN A 152 -0.02 -21.16 -18.54
C GLN A 152 0.45 -21.09 -17.09
N ASN A 153 -0.47 -20.97 -16.13
CA ASN A 153 -0.16 -20.80 -14.69
C ASN A 153 0.86 -19.69 -14.40
N LYS A 154 0.73 -18.56 -15.11
CA LYS A 154 1.65 -17.42 -14.99
C LYS A 154 1.24 -16.41 -13.93
N TYR A 155 0.02 -16.49 -13.40
CA TYR A 155 -0.46 -15.58 -12.39
C TYR A 155 -0.18 -16.14 -10.99
N HIS A 156 0.48 -15.34 -10.17
CA HIS A 156 0.87 -15.70 -8.82
C HIS A 156 0.24 -14.72 -7.82
N LEU A 157 -0.43 -15.26 -6.81
CA LEU A 157 -0.89 -14.47 -5.68
C LEU A 157 0.28 -14.27 -4.71
N VAL A 158 0.73 -13.04 -4.56
CA VAL A 158 1.74 -12.65 -3.59
C VAL A 158 1.22 -11.43 -2.83
N TYR A 159 0.74 -11.64 -1.63
CA TYR A 159 0.25 -10.54 -0.80
C TYR A 159 1.34 -9.48 -0.57
N ASN A 160 0.94 -8.22 -0.58
CA ASN A 160 1.82 -7.16 -0.12
C ASN A 160 2.18 -7.38 1.35
N GLY A 161 3.39 -7.00 1.72
CA GLY A 161 3.87 -7.02 3.08
C GLY A 161 4.27 -5.63 3.55
N ILE A 162 4.06 -5.34 4.83
CA ILE A 162 4.59 -4.14 5.46
C ILE A 162 6.03 -4.36 5.93
N ASN A 163 6.84 -3.33 5.84
CA ASN A 163 8.18 -3.33 6.43
C ASN A 163 8.08 -3.12 7.94
N THR A 164 8.14 -4.20 8.70
CA THR A 164 7.95 -4.21 10.15
C THR A 164 9.00 -3.40 10.90
N HIS A 165 10.19 -3.20 10.32
CA HIS A 165 11.26 -2.41 10.91
C HIS A 165 10.94 -0.90 10.95
N ARG A 166 10.01 -0.43 10.12
CA ARG A 166 9.50 0.96 10.18
C ARG A 166 8.60 1.21 11.39
N PHE A 167 8.14 0.14 12.05
CA PHE A 167 7.19 0.20 13.16
C PHE A 167 7.75 -0.39 14.46
N PRO A 168 8.92 0.09 14.95
CA PRO A 168 9.46 -0.38 16.22
C PRO A 168 8.46 -0.16 17.34
N LYS A 169 8.47 -1.07 18.33
CA LYS A 169 7.64 -0.91 19.54
C LYS A 169 8.14 0.32 20.29
N ILE A 170 7.32 1.34 20.38
CA ILE A 170 7.56 2.55 21.18
C ILE A 170 6.48 2.67 22.24
N GLU A 171 6.85 3.11 23.44
CA GLU A 171 5.89 3.49 24.45
C GLU A 171 5.29 4.85 24.07
N VAL A 172 4.03 4.86 23.67
CA VAL A 172 3.27 6.10 23.52
C VAL A 172 2.49 6.34 24.81
N LYS A 173 2.76 7.43 25.49
CA LYS A 173 1.89 7.88 26.59
C LYS A 173 0.53 8.21 25.98
N GLN A 174 -0.43 7.35 26.17
CA GLN A 174 -1.83 7.63 25.88
C GLN A 174 -2.33 8.61 26.96
N SER A 175 -2.05 9.88 26.80
CA SER A 175 -2.73 10.94 27.53
C SER A 175 -3.85 11.46 26.66
N HIS A 176 -4.90 10.70 26.55
CA HIS A 176 -6.15 11.18 25.98
C HIS A 176 -6.94 11.77 27.15
N ASP A 177 -7.20 13.05 27.15
CA ASP A 177 -8.02 13.77 28.19
C ASP A 177 -9.45 13.20 28.28
N GLY A 178 -9.55 11.86 28.22
CA GLY A 178 -10.79 11.08 28.21
C GLY A 178 -11.47 11.00 26.84
N ASN A 179 -10.81 11.45 25.75
CA ASN A 179 -11.34 11.33 24.38
C ASN A 179 -10.90 10.00 23.76
N PHE A 180 -11.77 9.37 23.00
CA PHE A 180 -11.44 8.25 22.11
C PHE A 180 -10.89 8.82 20.79
N ILE A 181 -9.68 8.45 20.39
CA ILE A 181 -9.01 9.03 19.23
C ILE A 181 -9.20 8.13 18.00
N VAL A 182 -9.96 8.61 17.05
CA VAL A 182 -10.14 7.98 15.73
C VAL A 182 -9.10 8.51 14.78
N GLY A 183 -8.39 7.63 14.08
CA GLY A 183 -7.44 7.99 13.04
C GLY A 183 -7.97 7.69 11.63
N TYR A 184 -7.57 8.51 10.67
CA TYR A 184 -7.65 8.22 9.25
C TYR A 184 -6.24 8.33 8.67
N ALA A 185 -5.81 7.35 7.86
CA ALA A 185 -4.49 7.37 7.21
C ALA A 185 -4.57 7.05 5.72
N GLY A 186 -3.71 7.67 4.93
CA GLY A 186 -3.61 7.47 3.49
C GLY A 186 -3.99 8.70 2.68
N ARG A 187 -4.18 8.53 1.37
CA ARG A 187 -4.65 9.62 0.50
C ARG A 187 -6.04 10.08 0.95
N VAL A 188 -6.16 11.35 1.29
CA VAL A 188 -7.42 11.94 1.74
C VAL A 188 -8.23 12.35 0.52
N SER A 189 -9.36 11.69 0.27
CA SER A 189 -10.23 11.96 -0.89
C SER A 189 -11.64 11.46 -0.64
N ILE A 190 -12.60 12.03 -1.38
CA ILE A 190 -14.03 11.74 -1.21
C ILE A 190 -14.36 10.27 -1.52
N ASP A 191 -13.67 9.68 -2.48
CA ASP A 191 -13.80 8.27 -2.85
C ASP A 191 -13.27 7.30 -1.78
N LYS A 192 -12.47 7.81 -0.83
CA LYS A 192 -11.99 7.07 0.35
C LYS A 192 -12.88 7.25 1.60
N GLY A 193 -14.04 7.88 1.46
CA GLY A 193 -15.06 7.97 2.50
C GLY A 193 -14.75 8.95 3.63
N ILE A 194 -13.92 9.97 3.39
CA ILE A 194 -13.57 10.96 4.42
C ILE A 194 -14.77 11.77 4.88
N MET A 195 -15.72 12.08 3.97
CA MET A 195 -16.92 12.84 4.33
C MET A 195 -17.86 12.05 5.21
N GLU A 196 -18.04 10.76 4.90
CA GLU A 196 -18.85 9.84 5.71
C GLU A 196 -18.21 9.65 7.10
N LEU A 197 -16.88 9.62 7.19
CA LEU A 197 -16.21 9.59 8.49
C LEU A 197 -16.44 10.87 9.29
N LEU A 198 -16.37 12.04 8.66
CA LEU A 198 -16.72 13.31 9.32
C LEU A 198 -18.17 13.31 9.84
N GLY A 199 -19.11 12.81 9.03
CA GLY A 199 -20.51 12.64 9.44
C GLY A 199 -20.66 11.71 10.65
N ALA A 200 -19.94 10.60 10.67
CA ALA A 200 -19.90 9.67 11.80
C ALA A 200 -19.38 10.32 13.09
N ILE A 201 -18.31 11.09 13.02
CA ILE A 201 -17.77 11.83 14.17
C ILE A 201 -18.78 12.82 14.71
N LYS A 202 -19.49 13.56 13.84
CA LYS A 202 -20.57 14.46 14.23
C LYS A 202 -21.67 13.71 14.99
N ILE A 203 -22.16 12.59 14.45
CA ILE A 203 -23.19 11.76 15.11
C ILE A 203 -22.75 11.31 16.50
N LEU A 204 -21.51 10.86 16.66
CA LEU A 204 -20.97 10.45 17.97
C LEU A 204 -20.96 11.60 18.98
N HIS A 205 -20.60 12.81 18.55
CA HIS A 205 -20.69 14.00 19.41
C HIS A 205 -22.13 14.36 19.79
N GLU A 206 -23.08 14.29 18.85
CA GLU A 206 -24.50 14.50 19.12
C GLU A 206 -25.06 13.48 20.12
N GLN A 207 -24.50 12.25 20.15
CA GLN A 207 -24.78 11.21 21.13
C GLN A 207 -24.05 11.42 22.48
N GLY A 208 -23.29 12.51 22.63
CA GLY A 208 -22.52 12.82 23.85
C GLY A 208 -21.24 12.01 24.04
N LYS A 209 -20.76 11.30 23.02
CA LYS A 209 -19.48 10.57 23.08
C LYS A 209 -18.30 11.52 22.86
N LYS A 210 -17.26 11.35 23.65
CA LYS A 210 -16.02 12.15 23.54
C LYS A 210 -15.08 11.50 22.53
N VAL A 211 -15.09 11.97 21.29
CA VAL A 211 -14.29 11.45 20.17
C VAL A 211 -13.48 12.57 19.52
N GLU A 212 -12.22 12.32 19.18
CA GLU A 212 -11.40 13.22 18.36
C GLU A 212 -11.00 12.49 17.07
N LEU A 213 -11.11 13.17 15.91
CA LEU A 213 -10.62 12.65 14.63
C LEU A 213 -9.25 13.25 14.29
N ARG A 214 -8.28 12.40 13.97
CA ARG A 214 -6.98 12.77 13.43
C ARG A 214 -6.81 12.28 12.01
N ILE A 215 -6.59 13.17 11.06
CA ILE A 215 -6.43 12.86 9.64
C ILE A 215 -4.96 12.98 9.28
N CYS A 216 -4.36 11.88 8.77
CA CYS A 216 -2.96 11.82 8.36
C CYS A 216 -2.86 11.38 6.89
N GLY A 217 -2.44 12.30 6.00
CA GLY A 217 -2.25 11.98 4.58
C GLY A 217 -2.20 13.20 3.67
N GLY A 218 -1.81 12.95 2.43
CA GLY A 218 -1.86 13.97 1.39
C GLY A 218 -3.29 14.19 0.91
N VAL A 219 -3.64 15.45 0.67
CA VAL A 219 -4.97 15.90 0.24
C VAL A 219 -4.83 16.92 -0.90
N SER A 220 -5.74 16.88 -1.88
CA SER A 220 -5.84 17.92 -2.89
C SER A 220 -6.47 19.18 -2.29
N GLU A 221 -6.17 20.35 -2.86
CA GLU A 221 -6.72 21.64 -2.42
C GLU A 221 -8.25 21.63 -2.44
N ASP A 222 -8.85 21.13 -3.52
CA ASP A 222 -10.31 21.04 -3.65
C ASP A 222 -10.94 20.16 -2.57
N THR A 223 -10.36 19.02 -2.27
CA THR A 223 -10.84 18.13 -1.21
C THR A 223 -10.66 18.76 0.18
N LEU A 224 -9.53 19.44 0.39
CA LEU A 224 -9.27 20.14 1.66
C LEU A 224 -10.27 21.24 1.93
N ASN A 225 -10.64 22.01 0.90
CA ASN A 225 -11.66 23.07 1.00
C ASN A 225 -13.03 22.47 1.38
N GLN A 226 -13.45 21.37 0.74
CA GLN A 226 -14.72 20.70 1.09
C GLN A 226 -14.72 20.17 2.54
N ILE A 227 -13.61 19.61 3.00
CA ILE A 227 -13.45 19.15 4.38
C ILE A 227 -13.56 20.34 5.36
N ASN A 228 -12.85 21.43 5.09
CA ASN A 228 -12.86 22.61 5.95
C ASN A 228 -14.24 23.27 6.00
N GLU A 229 -14.93 23.40 4.88
CA GLU A 229 -16.31 23.92 4.81
C GLU A 229 -17.26 23.05 5.66
N TYR A 230 -17.16 21.71 5.56
CA TYR A 230 -17.96 20.78 6.36
C TYR A 230 -17.68 20.93 7.85
N ILE A 231 -16.40 21.00 8.25
CA ILE A 231 -15.95 21.19 9.64
C ILE A 231 -16.51 22.49 10.21
N GLN A 232 -16.38 23.61 9.48
CA GLN A 232 -16.86 24.93 9.91
C GLN A 232 -18.39 24.96 10.02
N PHE A 233 -19.09 24.46 9.00
CA PHE A 233 -20.54 24.45 8.98
C PHE A 233 -21.14 23.66 10.14
N ASN A 234 -20.46 22.58 10.58
CA ASN A 234 -20.91 21.71 11.67
C ASN A 234 -20.22 21.99 13.02
N HIS A 235 -19.43 23.06 13.15
CA HIS A 235 -18.71 23.45 14.39
C HIS A 235 -17.82 22.35 14.97
N MET A 236 -17.02 21.68 14.09
CA MET A 236 -16.22 20.51 14.44
C MET A 236 -14.72 20.82 14.71
N GLU A 237 -14.31 22.08 14.70
CA GLU A 237 -12.92 22.52 14.77
C GLU A 237 -12.18 22.02 16.02
N MET A 238 -12.92 21.86 17.12
CA MET A 238 -12.35 21.45 18.41
C MET A 238 -11.96 19.97 18.47
N TYR A 239 -12.55 19.13 17.61
CA TYR A 239 -12.38 17.68 17.68
C TYR A 239 -12.01 17.02 16.35
N VAL A 240 -11.72 17.79 15.28
CA VAL A 240 -11.15 17.30 14.03
C VAL A 240 -9.79 17.95 13.78
N LYS A 241 -8.74 17.16 13.66
CA LYS A 241 -7.37 17.63 13.44
C LYS A 241 -6.80 17.08 12.15
N ASN A 242 -6.50 17.94 11.19
CA ASN A 242 -5.76 17.57 9.99
C ASN A 242 -4.25 17.71 10.26
N LEU A 243 -3.54 16.58 10.30
CA LEU A 243 -2.10 16.50 10.59
C LEU A 243 -1.25 16.60 9.30
N GLY A 244 -1.90 16.60 8.13
CA GLY A 244 -1.22 16.58 6.84
C GLY A 244 -0.43 15.29 6.58
N PHE A 245 0.44 15.34 5.58
CA PHE A 245 1.32 14.22 5.26
C PHE A 245 2.40 14.04 6.33
N LYS A 246 2.60 12.79 6.77
CA LYS A 246 3.67 12.40 7.67
C LYS A 246 4.55 11.34 6.99
N LYS A 247 5.87 11.55 7.01
CA LYS A 247 6.83 10.55 6.50
C LYS A 247 6.91 9.34 7.45
N ASP A 248 6.94 9.59 8.74
CA ASP A 248 6.87 8.57 9.79
C ASP A 248 5.45 8.52 10.37
N VAL A 249 4.78 7.40 10.16
CA VAL A 249 3.41 7.15 10.61
C VAL A 249 3.33 6.22 11.84
N ASN A 250 4.47 5.68 12.32
CA ASN A 250 4.50 4.79 13.48
C ASN A 250 3.89 5.45 14.73
N GLN A 251 4.36 6.66 15.05
CA GLN A 251 3.82 7.41 16.18
C GLN A 251 2.34 7.75 16.00
N PHE A 252 1.91 8.05 14.77
CA PHE A 252 0.51 8.32 14.47
C PHE A 252 -0.36 7.11 14.81
N TYR A 253 -0.07 5.93 14.26
CA TYR A 253 -0.87 4.72 14.53
C TYR A 253 -0.93 4.39 16.02
N ARG A 254 0.16 4.54 16.75
CA ARG A 254 0.20 4.26 18.20
C ARG A 254 -0.46 5.33 19.06
N SER A 255 -0.77 6.50 18.49
CA SER A 255 -1.41 7.62 19.19
C SER A 255 -2.92 7.70 18.99
N ILE A 256 -3.50 6.75 18.29
CA ILE A 256 -4.94 6.65 18.04
C ILE A 256 -5.51 5.37 18.66
N ASP A 257 -6.79 5.37 18.99
CA ASP A 257 -7.47 4.21 19.57
C ASP A 257 -8.01 3.27 18.48
N CYS A 258 -8.40 3.78 17.31
CA CYS A 258 -8.69 2.97 16.15
C CYS A 258 -8.40 3.72 14.86
N LEU A 259 -8.07 2.98 13.79
CA LEU A 259 -7.99 3.49 12.44
C LEU A 259 -9.31 3.22 11.72
N VAL A 260 -9.85 4.22 11.00
CA VAL A 260 -11.03 4.06 10.16
C VAL A 260 -10.67 4.36 8.71
N VAL A 261 -10.87 3.38 7.82
CA VAL A 261 -10.57 3.48 6.37
C VAL A 261 -11.83 3.08 5.58
N PRO A 262 -12.84 3.96 5.49
CA PRO A 262 -14.15 3.63 4.91
C PRO A 262 -14.17 3.84 3.40
N SER A 263 -13.28 3.17 2.65
CA SER A 263 -13.12 3.34 1.21
C SER A 263 -14.39 2.92 0.45
N LYS A 264 -14.85 3.77 -0.47
CA LYS A 264 -15.97 3.49 -1.40
C LYS A 264 -15.52 2.85 -2.70
N ILE A 265 -14.21 2.81 -2.93
CA ILE A 265 -13.59 2.20 -4.12
C ILE A 265 -12.84 0.93 -3.73
N GLN A 266 -12.70 0.03 -4.71
CA GLN A 266 -11.95 -1.20 -4.49
C GLN A 266 -10.46 -0.92 -4.21
N GLU A 267 -10.00 -1.41 -3.07
CA GLU A 267 -8.60 -1.36 -2.68
C GLU A 267 -7.86 -2.59 -3.19
N ALA A 268 -6.74 -2.37 -3.84
CA ALA A 268 -5.91 -3.48 -4.30
C ALA A 268 -5.24 -4.25 -3.17
N PHE A 269 -5.00 -3.57 -2.02
CA PHE A 269 -4.52 -4.21 -0.79
C PHE A 269 -4.97 -3.43 0.45
N GLY A 270 -4.29 -2.40 0.86
CA GLY A 270 -4.59 -1.63 2.08
C GLY A 270 -3.43 -1.67 3.07
N LEU A 271 -2.24 -1.21 2.65
CA LEU A 271 -1.05 -1.19 3.51
C LEU A 271 -1.29 -0.48 4.84
N VAL A 272 -2.03 0.64 4.84
CA VAL A 272 -2.36 1.40 6.06
C VAL A 272 -3.15 0.57 7.09
N ILE A 273 -3.93 -0.41 6.64
CA ILE A 273 -4.65 -1.35 7.50
C ILE A 273 -3.65 -2.26 8.22
N CYS A 274 -2.76 -2.89 7.46
CA CYS A 274 -1.72 -3.76 8.03
C CYS A 274 -0.77 -2.98 8.94
N GLU A 275 -0.37 -1.76 8.57
CA GLU A 275 0.48 -0.88 9.38
C GLU A 275 -0.17 -0.56 10.74
N SER A 276 -1.45 -0.20 10.73
CA SER A 276 -2.23 0.07 11.96
C SER A 276 -2.34 -1.17 12.85
N MET A 277 -2.75 -2.31 12.27
CA MET A 277 -2.87 -3.58 13.00
C MET A 277 -1.52 -3.99 13.61
N TYR A 278 -0.41 -3.87 12.88
CA TYR A 278 0.92 -4.16 13.39
C TYR A 278 1.36 -3.19 14.49
N CYS A 279 0.91 -1.94 14.45
CA CYS A 279 1.08 -0.99 15.55
C CYS A 279 0.16 -1.28 16.74
N ASN A 280 -0.55 -2.42 16.73
CA ASN A 280 -1.47 -2.82 17.77
C ASN A 280 -2.65 -1.85 17.93
N THR A 281 -3.15 -1.31 16.81
CA THR A 281 -4.28 -0.38 16.72
C THR A 281 -5.38 -1.00 15.89
N PRO A 282 -6.58 -1.23 16.46
CA PRO A 282 -7.71 -1.82 15.75
C PRO A 282 -8.12 -1.05 14.51
N VAL A 283 -8.65 -1.76 13.53
CA VAL A 283 -9.07 -1.18 12.26
C VAL A 283 -10.57 -1.41 12.02
N ILE A 284 -11.23 -0.35 11.55
CA ILE A 284 -12.58 -0.38 10.99
C ILE A 284 -12.42 -0.02 9.50
N THR A 285 -12.89 -0.87 8.59
CA THR A 285 -12.81 -0.61 7.16
C THR A 285 -14.03 -1.16 6.42
N SER A 286 -14.20 -0.77 5.17
CA SER A 286 -15.29 -1.25 4.31
C SER A 286 -14.95 -2.57 3.63
N LYS A 287 -15.97 -3.31 3.19
CA LYS A 287 -15.84 -4.48 2.32
C LYS A 287 -15.61 -4.03 0.88
N SER A 288 -14.41 -3.52 0.56
CA SER A 288 -14.11 -2.97 -0.76
C SER A 288 -12.77 -3.47 -1.32
N GLY A 289 -12.77 -4.66 -1.93
CA GLY A 289 -11.59 -5.28 -2.51
C GLY A 289 -10.82 -6.14 -1.51
N ALA A 290 -9.51 -5.92 -1.36
CA ALA A 290 -8.65 -6.78 -0.56
C ALA A 290 -8.83 -6.65 0.97
N GLN A 291 -9.63 -5.72 1.47
CA GLN A 291 -9.84 -5.56 2.91
C GLN A 291 -10.44 -6.81 3.56
N GLU A 292 -11.33 -7.52 2.85
CA GLU A 292 -11.91 -8.80 3.32
C GLU A 292 -10.90 -9.96 3.37
N GLU A 293 -9.73 -9.77 2.75
CA GLU A 293 -8.64 -10.75 2.79
C GLU A 293 -7.71 -10.50 4.00
N ILE A 294 -7.61 -9.23 4.41
CA ILE A 294 -6.79 -8.79 5.52
C ILE A 294 -7.53 -9.00 6.84
N ILE A 295 -8.81 -8.63 6.89
CA ILE A 295 -9.63 -8.59 8.11
C ILE A 295 -10.70 -9.68 8.08
N THR A 296 -10.77 -10.44 9.16
CA THR A 296 -11.90 -11.30 9.54
C THR A 296 -12.80 -10.52 10.48
N ASN A 297 -14.00 -10.17 9.99
CA ASN A 297 -14.91 -9.28 10.72
C ASN A 297 -15.23 -9.77 12.15
N GLY A 298 -15.08 -8.89 13.14
CA GLY A 298 -15.29 -9.16 14.55
C GLY A 298 -14.23 -10.00 15.24
N GLU A 299 -13.18 -10.43 14.49
CA GLU A 299 -12.07 -11.18 15.06
C GLU A 299 -10.80 -10.35 15.20
N ASP A 300 -10.32 -9.78 14.11
CA ASP A 300 -9.05 -9.05 14.02
C ASP A 300 -9.21 -7.63 13.46
N GLY A 301 -10.46 -7.22 13.21
CA GLY A 301 -10.89 -5.91 12.77
C GLY A 301 -12.40 -5.86 12.58
N LEU A 302 -12.95 -4.73 12.17
CA LEU A 302 -14.35 -4.56 11.82
C LEU A 302 -14.52 -4.21 10.35
N LEU A 303 -15.44 -4.91 9.67
CA LEU A 303 -15.80 -4.68 8.28
C LEU A 303 -17.19 -4.05 8.20
N LEU A 304 -17.26 -2.87 7.59
CA LEU A 304 -18.51 -2.17 7.33
C LEU A 304 -19.23 -2.78 6.12
N ASP A 305 -20.49 -3.13 6.25
CA ASP A 305 -21.31 -3.60 5.13
C ASP A 305 -21.64 -2.47 4.15
N THR A 306 -21.79 -1.26 4.66
CA THR A 306 -22.04 -0.03 3.89
C THR A 306 -21.19 1.11 4.41
N VAL A 307 -20.75 2.00 3.51
CA VAL A 307 -20.03 3.21 3.89
C VAL A 307 -21.06 4.34 4.08
N ALA A 308 -21.56 4.44 5.30
CA ALA A 308 -22.52 5.48 5.71
C ALA A 308 -22.13 6.02 7.10
N ASP A 309 -22.45 7.27 7.35
CA ASP A 309 -22.13 7.99 8.59
C ASP A 309 -22.56 7.19 9.84
N MET A 310 -23.80 6.70 9.86
CA MET A 310 -24.33 5.93 10.99
C MET A 310 -23.60 4.60 11.16
N THR A 311 -23.35 3.85 10.07
CA THR A 311 -22.67 2.55 10.13
C THR A 311 -21.24 2.70 10.67
N ILE A 312 -20.54 3.76 10.28
CA ILE A 312 -19.22 4.08 10.80
C ILE A 312 -19.29 4.48 12.27
N ALA A 313 -20.26 5.33 12.63
CA ALA A 313 -20.48 5.75 14.03
C ALA A 313 -20.78 4.56 14.95
N ASP A 314 -21.65 3.64 14.52
CA ASP A 314 -21.99 2.44 15.28
C ASP A 314 -20.77 1.53 15.49
N ALA A 315 -19.93 1.36 14.47
CA ALA A 315 -18.71 0.55 14.58
C ALA A 315 -17.68 1.19 15.53
N ILE A 316 -17.52 2.51 15.51
CA ILE A 316 -16.66 3.23 16.47
C ILE A 316 -17.23 3.09 17.89
N ALA A 317 -18.54 3.35 18.06
CA ALA A 317 -19.21 3.21 19.34
C ALA A 317 -19.08 1.79 19.90
N TYR A 318 -19.19 0.76 19.06
CA TYR A 318 -18.98 -0.62 19.45
C TYR A 318 -17.62 -0.84 20.09
N LEU A 319 -16.53 -0.34 19.49
CA LEU A 319 -15.19 -0.45 20.07
C LEU A 319 -15.05 0.32 21.39
N MET A 320 -15.69 1.50 21.50
CA MET A 320 -15.69 2.31 22.72
C MET A 320 -16.41 1.63 23.88
N ASP A 321 -17.56 1.03 23.58
CA ASP A 321 -18.48 0.50 24.61
C ASP A 321 -18.13 -0.96 25.01
N ASN A 322 -17.23 -1.64 24.27
CA ASN A 322 -16.86 -3.05 24.48
C ASN A 322 -15.33 -3.25 24.67
N PRO A 323 -14.73 -2.84 25.81
CA PRO A 323 -13.28 -2.91 26.01
C PRO A 323 -12.68 -4.30 25.88
N ALA A 324 -13.41 -5.36 26.19
CA ALA A 324 -12.94 -6.74 26.06
C ALA A 324 -12.78 -7.13 24.57
N GLU A 325 -13.77 -6.80 23.73
CA GLU A 325 -13.69 -7.05 22.29
C GLU A 325 -12.65 -6.14 21.62
N TYR A 326 -12.55 -4.88 22.05
CA TYR A 326 -11.49 -3.98 21.62
C TYR A 326 -10.10 -4.61 21.83
N LYS A 327 -9.82 -5.11 23.05
CA LYS A 327 -8.54 -5.76 23.37
C LYS A 327 -8.29 -6.99 22.50
N LYS A 328 -9.30 -7.84 22.36
CA LYS A 328 -9.23 -9.06 21.54
C LYS A 328 -8.94 -8.76 20.07
N ILE A 329 -9.69 -7.82 19.45
CA ILE A 329 -9.51 -7.40 18.06
C ILE A 329 -8.10 -6.84 17.85
N ARG A 330 -7.63 -6.01 18.77
CA ARG A 330 -6.29 -5.43 18.74
C ARG A 330 -5.18 -6.48 18.73
N GLU A 331 -5.25 -7.46 19.65
CA GLU A 331 -4.26 -8.53 19.77
C GLU A 331 -4.27 -9.46 18.57
N LYS A 332 -5.46 -9.90 18.13
CA LYS A 332 -5.61 -10.76 16.95
C LYS A 332 -5.15 -10.06 15.67
N GLY A 333 -5.48 -8.76 15.51
CA GLY A 333 -5.05 -7.96 14.39
C GLY A 333 -3.54 -7.87 14.25
N TYR A 334 -2.83 -7.63 15.36
CA TYR A 334 -1.37 -7.67 15.38
C TYR A 334 -0.83 -9.02 14.90
N HIS A 335 -1.29 -10.13 15.47
CA HIS A 335 -0.83 -11.46 15.11
C HIS A 335 -1.16 -11.86 13.66
N ARG A 336 -2.29 -11.39 13.14
CA ARG A 336 -2.67 -11.61 11.74
C ARG A 336 -1.65 -11.02 10.79
N VAL A 337 -1.23 -9.77 11.02
CA VAL A 337 -0.22 -9.10 10.18
C VAL A 337 1.16 -9.70 10.39
N GLU A 338 1.58 -9.90 11.66
CA GLU A 338 2.87 -10.48 12.00
C GLU A 338 3.10 -11.84 11.32
N SER A 339 2.07 -12.67 11.23
CA SER A 339 2.17 -14.00 10.62
C SER A 339 2.08 -14.01 9.09
N THR A 340 1.39 -13.05 8.48
CA THR A 340 0.99 -13.17 7.07
C THR A 340 1.47 -12.04 6.19
N PHE A 341 1.36 -10.78 6.64
CA PHE A 341 1.50 -9.61 5.78
C PHE A 341 2.78 -8.82 6.05
N THR A 342 3.91 -9.53 6.24
CA THR A 342 5.22 -8.91 6.42
C THR A 342 6.02 -8.86 5.12
N ILE A 343 6.96 -7.92 5.03
CA ILE A 343 7.82 -7.76 3.87
C ILE A 343 8.68 -8.99 3.63
N GLU A 344 9.10 -9.68 4.69
CA GLU A 344 9.88 -10.92 4.64
C GLU A 344 9.10 -12.02 3.93
N ASN A 345 7.83 -12.22 4.28
CA ASN A 345 6.94 -13.21 3.65
C ASN A 345 6.71 -12.88 2.17
N MET A 346 6.51 -11.60 1.86
CA MET A 346 6.34 -11.12 0.49
C MET A 346 7.59 -11.39 -0.35
N VAL A 347 8.77 -10.98 0.13
CA VAL A 347 10.05 -11.17 -0.59
C VAL A 347 10.38 -12.65 -0.75
N ALA A 348 10.14 -13.47 0.28
CA ALA A 348 10.32 -14.93 0.19
C ALA A 348 9.44 -15.53 -0.92
N SER A 349 8.17 -15.11 -1.02
CA SER A 349 7.25 -15.55 -2.07
C SER A 349 7.74 -15.14 -3.46
N ILE A 350 8.21 -13.90 -3.65
CA ILE A 350 8.76 -13.42 -4.93
C ILE A 350 10.01 -14.22 -5.34
N LYS A 351 10.88 -14.50 -4.39
CA LYS A 351 12.13 -15.27 -4.65
C LYS A 351 11.88 -16.72 -5.04
N SER A 352 10.74 -17.28 -4.69
CA SER A 352 10.37 -18.65 -5.03
C SER A 352 9.85 -18.81 -6.46
N LEU A 353 9.56 -17.70 -7.17
CA LEU A 353 9.10 -17.67 -8.56
C LEU A 353 10.26 -17.62 -9.54
#